data_d499a3bee9ccd4d2fe677e331dd3c6c9
#
_entry.id   d499a3bee9ccd4d2fe677e331dd3c6c9
#
_cell.length_a   1.000
_cell.length_b   1.000
_cell.length_c   1.000
_cell.angle_alpha   90.00
_cell.angle_beta   90.00
_cell.angle_gamma   90.00
#
_symmetry.space_group_name_H-M   'P 1'
#
loop_
_entity.id
_entity.type
_entity.pdbx_description
1 polymer ?
#
loop_
_entity_poly.entity_id
_entity_poly.type
_entity_poly.pdbx_seq_one_letter_code
_entity_poly.pdbx_strand_id
1 'polypeptide(L)'
;AETYDVIVTPKDEAYTIFAQSMDRTGFARGTLAARAGMMAAVPALDKPEPLTMGDMMGDMSGAMGAMDHSMHAGMAAAGASTRVRHARTEYGPSVDMRVDTPRTNLDDPGIGLRNNGRRVLTYADLHTVGGPMDKRGAGREIELHLTGNMERYTWSIDGLEFGKSTPVHFRHNERLRVILHNDTMMTHPMHMHGLWSELETPDGRFQVRKHTLNVQPAQRISFLVTADALGRWAWHCHLMYHMDAGMFREVVVA
;
A
#
# COMPACT_ATOMS: atom_id res chain seq x y z
N ALA A 1 0.82 -2.70 -11.24
CA ALA A 1 2.04 -2.03 -11.72
C ALA A 1 3.17 -2.01 -10.69
N GLU A 2 3.09 -2.78 -9.62
CA GLU A 2 4.21 -2.90 -8.70
C GLU A 2 5.34 -3.73 -9.31
N THR A 3 6.59 -3.32 -9.11
CA THR A 3 7.79 -3.99 -9.62
C THR A 3 8.70 -4.40 -8.48
N TYR A 4 9.41 -5.51 -8.68
CA TYR A 4 10.41 -6.04 -7.76
C TYR A 4 11.64 -6.45 -8.55
N ASP A 5 12.82 -6.07 -8.06
CA ASP A 5 14.09 -6.59 -8.51
C ASP A 5 14.55 -7.66 -7.53
N VAL A 6 14.80 -8.86 -8.01
CA VAL A 6 15.23 -9.99 -7.19
C VAL A 6 16.57 -10.54 -7.68
N ILE A 7 17.48 -10.80 -6.74
CA ILE A 7 18.74 -11.45 -7.01
C ILE A 7 18.58 -12.92 -6.66
N VAL A 8 18.81 -13.79 -7.65
CA VAL A 8 18.78 -15.24 -7.47
C VAL A 8 20.13 -15.85 -7.78
N THR A 9 20.51 -16.87 -7.01
CA THR A 9 21.71 -17.67 -7.26
C THR A 9 21.26 -19.08 -7.62
N PRO A 10 20.97 -19.36 -8.92
CA PRO A 10 20.49 -20.66 -9.33
C PRO A 10 21.61 -21.70 -9.22
N LYS A 11 21.24 -22.93 -8.86
CA LYS A 11 22.08 -24.11 -8.99
C LYS A 11 21.95 -24.68 -10.40
N ASP A 12 22.63 -25.80 -10.68
CA ASP A 12 22.47 -26.51 -11.97
C ASP A 12 21.16 -27.33 -11.99
N GLU A 13 20.04 -26.60 -11.87
CA GLU A 13 18.68 -27.11 -11.78
C GLU A 13 17.75 -26.25 -12.64
N ALA A 14 16.49 -26.68 -12.76
CA ALA A 14 15.42 -25.85 -13.32
C ALA A 14 14.50 -25.34 -12.21
N TYR A 15 14.04 -24.11 -12.36
CA TYR A 15 13.12 -23.42 -11.42
C TYR A 15 11.89 -22.95 -12.17
N THR A 16 10.74 -23.08 -11.58
CA THR A 16 9.50 -22.53 -12.13
C THR A 16 9.32 -21.08 -11.66
N ILE A 17 9.19 -20.17 -12.62
CA ILE A 17 8.64 -18.84 -12.38
C ILE A 17 7.13 -18.99 -12.50
N PHE A 18 6.40 -18.74 -11.41
CA PHE A 18 4.96 -19.01 -11.30
C PHE A 18 4.20 -17.75 -10.91
N ALA A 19 3.19 -17.40 -11.69
CA ALA A 19 2.30 -16.29 -11.43
C ALA A 19 0.87 -16.78 -11.44
N GLN A 20 0.16 -16.64 -10.31
CA GLN A 20 -1.26 -17.02 -10.19
C GLN A 20 -2.13 -15.78 -10.05
N SER A 21 -3.37 -15.87 -10.52
CA SER A 21 -4.37 -14.82 -10.36
C SER A 21 -4.75 -14.63 -8.88
N MET A 22 -5.20 -13.43 -8.51
CA MET A 22 -5.60 -13.12 -7.14
C MET A 22 -6.77 -13.99 -6.65
N ASP A 23 -7.67 -14.34 -7.55
CA ASP A 23 -8.84 -15.21 -7.27
C ASP A 23 -8.50 -16.71 -7.30
N ARG A 24 -7.23 -17.06 -7.59
CA ARG A 24 -6.75 -18.46 -7.66
C ARG A 24 -7.40 -19.30 -8.74
N THR A 25 -7.95 -18.70 -9.79
CA THR A 25 -8.64 -19.44 -10.89
C THR A 25 -7.72 -19.79 -12.05
N GLY A 26 -6.53 -19.17 -12.15
CA GLY A 26 -5.60 -19.40 -13.24
C GLY A 26 -4.17 -19.05 -12.90
N PHE A 27 -3.23 -19.45 -13.77
CA PHE A 27 -1.83 -19.13 -13.62
C PHE A 27 -1.12 -19.01 -14.97
N ALA A 28 0.02 -18.32 -14.96
CA ALA A 28 1.03 -18.36 -15.99
C ALA A 28 2.34 -18.92 -15.41
N ARG A 29 3.20 -19.51 -16.26
CA ARG A 29 4.48 -20.03 -15.85
C ARG A 29 5.59 -19.75 -16.86
N GLY A 30 6.80 -19.61 -16.34
CA GLY A 30 8.06 -19.65 -17.09
C GLY A 30 9.02 -20.63 -16.42
N THR A 31 10.14 -20.92 -17.10
CA THR A 31 11.21 -21.75 -16.54
C THR A 31 12.53 -20.98 -16.57
N LEU A 32 13.19 -20.88 -15.42
CA LEU A 32 14.60 -20.49 -15.31
C LEU A 32 15.43 -21.76 -15.23
N ALA A 33 16.33 -22.00 -16.17
CA ALA A 33 17.11 -23.22 -16.23
C ALA A 33 18.54 -22.95 -16.69
N ALA A 34 19.46 -23.77 -16.22
CA ALA A 34 20.88 -23.71 -16.62
C ALA A 34 21.10 -24.13 -18.07
N ARG A 35 20.26 -25.01 -18.62
CA ARG A 35 20.35 -25.55 -20.00
C ARG A 35 18.95 -25.63 -20.63
N ALA A 36 18.92 -25.47 -21.96
CA ALA A 36 17.68 -25.63 -22.72
C ALA A 36 17.08 -27.05 -22.54
N GLY A 37 15.74 -27.14 -22.49
CA GLY A 37 15.00 -28.39 -22.34
C GLY A 37 14.82 -28.88 -20.89
N MET A 38 15.48 -28.27 -19.91
CA MET A 38 15.21 -28.59 -18.50
C MET A 38 13.85 -28.10 -18.11
N MET A 39 13.14 -28.85 -17.28
CA MET A 39 11.80 -28.54 -16.77
C MET A 39 11.78 -28.63 -15.24
N ALA A 40 10.99 -27.80 -14.61
CA ALA A 40 10.72 -27.86 -13.17
C ALA A 40 9.24 -28.18 -12.90
N ALA A 41 8.95 -28.67 -11.70
CA ALA A 41 7.59 -28.95 -11.27
C ALA A 41 6.77 -27.64 -11.23
N VAL A 42 5.52 -27.70 -11.68
CA VAL A 42 4.58 -26.59 -11.59
C VAL A 42 3.84 -26.66 -10.27
N PRO A 43 3.88 -25.61 -9.43
CA PRO A 43 3.12 -25.58 -8.18
C PRO A 43 1.61 -25.69 -8.44
N ALA A 44 0.88 -26.27 -7.50
CA ALA A 44 -0.58 -26.17 -7.47
C ALA A 44 -0.99 -24.71 -7.16
N LEU A 45 -2.18 -24.32 -7.63
CA LEU A 45 -2.80 -23.07 -7.21
C LEU A 45 -3.04 -23.06 -5.70
N ASP A 46 -2.84 -21.91 -5.08
CA ASP A 46 -3.20 -21.72 -3.67
C ASP A 46 -4.71 -21.80 -3.48
N LYS A 47 -5.12 -22.16 -2.28
CA LYS A 47 -6.54 -22.12 -1.91
C LYS A 47 -6.94 -20.67 -1.63
N PRO A 48 -8.13 -20.22 -2.07
CA PRO A 48 -8.68 -18.94 -1.64
C PRO A 48 -8.81 -18.91 -0.11
N GLU A 49 -8.38 -17.81 0.50
CA GLU A 49 -8.51 -17.58 1.93
C GLU A 49 -9.48 -16.42 2.16
N PRO A 50 -10.55 -16.61 2.98
CA PRO A 50 -11.48 -15.53 3.29
C PRO A 50 -10.84 -14.52 4.25
N LEU A 51 -11.29 -13.27 4.15
CA LEU A 51 -10.96 -12.23 5.11
C LEU A 51 -11.44 -12.59 6.52
N THR A 52 -10.60 -12.33 7.50
CA THR A 52 -10.98 -12.39 8.92
C THR A 52 -11.41 -11.01 9.43
N MET A 53 -12.08 -10.99 10.59
CA MET A 53 -12.41 -9.71 11.25
C MET A 53 -11.15 -8.89 11.57
N GLY A 54 -10.04 -9.54 11.95
CA GLY A 54 -8.77 -8.87 12.18
C GLY A 54 -8.19 -8.21 10.93
N ASP A 55 -8.40 -8.81 9.74
CA ASP A 55 -7.98 -8.20 8.48
C ASP A 55 -8.79 -6.95 8.13
N MET A 56 -10.06 -6.90 8.54
CA MET A 56 -10.98 -5.81 8.22
C MET A 56 -10.93 -4.64 9.23
N MET A 57 -10.76 -4.95 10.51
CA MET A 57 -10.90 -3.96 11.60
C MET A 57 -9.56 -3.43 12.12
N GLY A 58 -8.43 -3.97 11.64
CA GLY A 58 -7.10 -3.56 12.07
C GLY A 58 -6.67 -4.16 13.40
N ASP A 59 -5.84 -3.43 14.15
CA ASP A 59 -5.29 -3.90 15.42
C ASP A 59 -6.30 -3.74 16.58
N MET A 60 -7.05 -4.80 16.87
CA MET A 60 -8.00 -4.86 17.99
C MET A 60 -7.33 -5.12 19.34
N SER A 61 -6.03 -5.38 19.39
CA SER A 61 -5.33 -5.72 20.64
C SER A 61 -5.25 -4.55 21.61
N GLY A 62 -5.31 -3.31 21.11
CA GLY A 62 -5.34 -2.09 21.92
C GLY A 62 -6.72 -1.73 22.52
N ALA A 63 -7.81 -2.30 22.00
CA ALA A 63 -9.17 -1.95 22.44
C ALA A 63 -9.61 -2.63 23.75
N MET A 64 -8.86 -3.64 24.23
CA MET A 64 -9.17 -4.40 25.46
C MET A 64 -8.19 -4.17 26.61
N GLY A 65 -7.25 -3.27 26.53
CA GLY A 65 -6.24 -3.09 27.57
C GLY A 65 -5.69 -1.68 27.70
N ALA A 66 -6.00 -1.09 28.86
CA ALA A 66 -5.27 0.00 29.53
C ALA A 66 -5.44 1.42 29.00
N MET A 67 -6.25 2.18 29.70
CA MET A 67 -5.95 3.57 29.99
C MET A 67 -4.61 3.66 30.74
N ASP A 68 -3.53 3.85 30.03
CA ASP A 68 -2.26 4.26 30.63
C ASP A 68 -1.93 5.70 30.19
N HIS A 69 -2.13 6.62 31.13
CA HIS A 69 -1.73 8.00 31.03
C HIS A 69 -0.25 8.13 31.36
N SER A 70 0.65 7.72 30.48
CA SER A 70 2.04 8.15 30.59
C SER A 70 2.33 9.33 29.68
N MET A 71 2.25 10.51 30.25
CA MET A 71 2.79 11.75 29.72
C MET A 71 4.32 11.62 29.65
N HIS A 72 4.86 11.21 28.53
CA HIS A 72 6.24 11.47 28.19
C HIS A 72 6.29 12.48 27.05
N ALA A 73 6.44 13.74 27.43
CA ALA A 73 6.97 14.77 26.54
C ALA A 73 8.44 14.42 26.24
N GLY A 74 8.67 13.70 25.15
CA GLY A 74 9.97 13.40 24.62
C GLY A 74 9.96 13.60 23.12
N MET A 75 10.83 14.48 22.63
CA MET A 75 11.18 14.84 21.26
C MET A 75 10.35 14.12 20.18
N ALA A 76 9.58 14.88 19.42
CA ALA A 76 8.73 14.39 18.33
C ALA A 76 9.51 13.39 17.46
N ALA A 77 9.11 12.14 17.49
CA ALA A 77 9.58 11.13 16.55
C ALA A 77 9.30 11.63 15.14
N ALA A 78 10.26 11.44 14.23
CA ALA A 78 10.18 11.90 12.83
C ALA A 78 9.11 11.18 11.99
N GLY A 79 8.28 10.30 12.60
CA GLY A 79 7.25 9.49 11.95
C GLY A 79 5.96 10.22 11.64
N ALA A 80 5.07 9.53 10.91
CA ALA A 80 3.74 10.01 10.60
C ALA A 80 2.87 10.20 11.86
N SER A 81 1.90 11.12 11.79
CA SER A 81 0.86 11.24 12.81
C SER A 81 0.17 9.89 13.03
N THR A 82 -0.05 9.51 14.28
CA THR A 82 -0.75 8.26 14.63
C THR A 82 -2.27 8.46 14.76
N ARG A 83 -2.74 9.71 14.74
CA ARG A 83 -4.15 10.03 14.90
C ARG A 83 -4.90 9.81 13.58
N VAL A 84 -5.87 8.91 13.60
CA VAL A 84 -6.81 8.70 12.48
C VAL A 84 -7.86 9.82 12.49
N ARG A 85 -8.20 10.37 11.33
CA ARG A 85 -9.19 11.42 11.16
C ARG A 85 -10.06 11.14 9.95
N HIS A 86 -11.30 10.80 10.18
CA HIS A 86 -12.28 10.61 9.10
C HIS A 86 -12.92 11.95 8.71
N ALA A 87 -12.88 12.27 7.42
CA ALA A 87 -13.56 13.43 6.86
C ALA A 87 -15.09 13.24 6.89
N ARG A 88 -15.87 14.34 6.86
CA ARG A 88 -17.34 14.25 6.81
C ARG A 88 -17.85 13.50 5.58
N THR A 89 -17.14 13.56 4.48
CA THR A 89 -17.43 12.87 3.22
C THR A 89 -17.36 11.34 3.34
N GLU A 90 -16.57 10.82 4.27
CA GLU A 90 -16.44 9.39 4.55
C GLU A 90 -17.65 8.79 5.32
N TYR A 91 -18.59 9.63 5.74
CA TYR A 91 -19.88 9.22 6.29
C TYR A 91 -21.01 9.25 5.26
N GLY A 92 -20.64 9.43 3.98
CA GLY A 92 -21.57 9.47 2.86
C GLY A 92 -21.89 8.08 2.30
N PRO A 93 -22.80 8.02 1.30
CA PRO A 93 -23.31 6.77 0.75
C PRO A 93 -22.30 5.98 -0.09
N SER A 94 -21.13 6.56 -0.40
CA SER A 94 -20.04 5.92 -1.13
C SER A 94 -19.05 5.19 -0.21
N VAL A 95 -19.33 5.12 1.09
CA VAL A 95 -18.44 4.50 2.09
C VAL A 95 -19.27 3.57 2.98
N ASP A 96 -18.89 2.31 3.05
CA ASP A 96 -19.54 1.29 3.89
C ASP A 96 -18.71 0.88 5.11
N MET A 97 -17.42 1.20 5.14
CA MET A 97 -16.51 0.82 6.22
C MET A 97 -15.53 1.96 6.57
N ARG A 98 -15.13 2.03 7.82
CA ARG A 98 -14.07 2.90 8.36
C ARG A 98 -13.26 2.14 9.39
N VAL A 99 -11.96 2.41 9.46
CA VAL A 99 -11.03 1.73 10.36
C VAL A 99 -10.40 2.75 11.31
N ASP A 100 -10.77 2.68 12.59
CA ASP A 100 -10.24 3.59 13.63
C ASP A 100 -8.87 3.15 14.18
N THR A 101 -8.54 1.86 14.07
CA THR A 101 -7.32 1.26 14.63
C THR A 101 -6.52 0.51 13.54
N PRO A 102 -5.96 1.22 12.55
CA PRO A 102 -5.27 0.58 11.45
C PRO A 102 -3.96 -0.08 11.88
N ARG A 103 -3.60 -1.15 11.17
CA ARG A 103 -2.28 -1.77 11.28
C ARG A 103 -1.24 -0.91 10.56
N THR A 104 -0.04 -0.77 11.14
CA THR A 104 1.04 0.03 10.54
C THR A 104 2.26 -0.82 10.17
N ASN A 105 2.27 -2.09 10.52
CA ASN A 105 3.39 -2.98 10.27
C ASN A 105 3.62 -3.23 8.77
N LEU A 106 4.88 -3.43 8.38
CA LEU A 106 5.31 -3.64 7.00
C LEU A 106 5.75 -5.08 6.71
N ASP A 107 5.65 -5.97 7.69
CA ASP A 107 6.08 -7.37 7.65
C ASP A 107 4.94 -8.37 7.44
N ASP A 108 3.73 -7.90 7.25
CA ASP A 108 2.58 -8.76 6.93
C ASP A 108 2.54 -9.08 5.42
N PRO A 109 2.64 -10.36 5.04
CA PRO A 109 2.57 -10.75 3.63
C PRO A 109 1.17 -10.57 3.01
N GLY A 110 0.15 -10.40 3.83
CA GLY A 110 -1.24 -10.25 3.38
C GLY A 110 -2.04 -11.56 3.36
N ILE A 111 -3.31 -11.40 3.03
CA ILE A 111 -4.31 -12.49 3.04
C ILE A 111 -3.95 -13.53 1.98
N GLY A 112 -4.05 -14.81 2.36
CA GLY A 112 -3.75 -15.94 1.49
C GLY A 112 -2.24 -16.17 1.27
N LEU A 113 -1.39 -15.39 1.93
CA LEU A 113 0.07 -15.53 1.86
C LEU A 113 0.70 -15.83 3.22
N ARG A 114 -0.04 -15.68 4.31
CA ARG A 114 0.40 -16.03 5.67
C ARG A 114 0.42 -17.56 5.82
N ASN A 115 1.43 -18.09 6.53
CA ASN A 115 1.53 -19.52 6.91
C ASN A 115 1.37 -20.52 5.74
N ASN A 116 1.70 -20.13 4.52
CA ASN A 116 1.56 -20.98 3.33
C ASN A 116 2.79 -21.88 3.07
N GLY A 117 3.73 -21.96 4.01
CA GLY A 117 4.95 -22.76 3.90
C GLY A 117 6.03 -22.19 2.97
N ARG A 118 5.82 -21.01 2.41
CA ARG A 118 6.78 -20.32 1.53
C ARG A 118 7.30 -19.05 2.19
N ARG A 119 8.48 -18.62 1.80
CA ARG A 119 8.94 -17.27 2.12
C ARG A 119 8.22 -16.28 1.21
N VAL A 120 7.50 -15.35 1.79
CA VAL A 120 6.83 -14.25 1.09
C VAL A 120 7.58 -12.96 1.35
N LEU A 121 7.89 -12.20 0.31
CA LEU A 121 8.46 -10.87 0.42
C LEU A 121 7.42 -9.89 0.97
N THR A 122 7.83 -9.10 1.94
CA THR A 122 7.06 -8.01 2.53
C THR A 122 7.80 -6.69 2.33
N TYR A 123 7.18 -5.56 2.64
CA TYR A 123 7.88 -4.28 2.59
C TYR A 123 9.08 -4.22 3.53
N ALA A 124 9.01 -4.91 4.66
CA ALA A 124 10.13 -4.99 5.62
C ALA A 124 11.38 -5.69 5.05
N ASP A 125 11.22 -6.55 4.05
CA ASP A 125 12.34 -7.22 3.37
C ASP A 125 13.00 -6.36 2.27
N LEU A 126 12.33 -5.31 1.82
CA LEU A 126 12.77 -4.53 0.66
C LEU A 126 13.67 -3.37 1.08
N HIS A 127 14.60 -3.01 0.20
CA HIS A 127 15.43 -1.83 0.35
C HIS A 127 15.78 -1.24 -1.02
N THR A 128 16.12 0.04 -1.05
CA THR A 128 16.57 0.72 -2.27
C THR A 128 18.08 0.81 -2.27
N VAL A 129 18.70 0.35 -3.36
CA VAL A 129 20.14 0.53 -3.57
C VAL A 129 20.46 2.04 -3.63
N GLY A 130 21.41 2.50 -2.82
CA GLY A 130 21.76 3.91 -2.72
C GLY A 130 20.95 4.71 -1.68
N GLY A 131 19.90 4.12 -1.10
CA GLY A 131 19.07 4.77 -0.08
C GLY A 131 18.08 5.81 -0.62
N PRO A 132 17.61 6.76 0.20
CA PRO A 132 16.64 7.78 -0.19
C PRO A 132 17.24 8.76 -1.20
N MET A 133 16.42 9.24 -2.15
CA MET A 133 16.85 10.27 -3.11
C MET A 133 16.97 11.64 -2.49
N ASP A 134 16.09 11.94 -1.53
CA ASP A 134 16.04 13.22 -0.84
C ASP A 134 16.12 13.01 0.67
N LYS A 135 17.08 13.64 1.32
CA LYS A 135 17.33 13.49 2.75
C LYS A 135 16.58 14.51 3.62
N ARG A 136 15.83 15.41 2.99
CA ARG A 136 15.02 16.38 3.72
C ARG A 136 13.88 15.70 4.46
N GLY A 137 13.53 16.20 5.62
CA GLY A 137 12.30 15.85 6.32
C GLY A 137 11.06 16.42 5.62
N ALA A 138 9.87 15.93 5.98
CA ALA A 138 8.62 16.45 5.46
C ALA A 138 8.33 17.85 6.00
N GLY A 139 8.00 18.80 5.11
CA GLY A 139 7.54 20.13 5.48
C GLY A 139 6.06 20.18 5.89
N ARG A 140 5.26 19.21 5.46
CA ARG A 140 3.84 19.03 5.83
C ARG A 140 3.41 17.58 5.64
N GLU A 141 2.24 17.26 6.15
CA GLU A 141 1.62 15.93 6.07
C GLU A 141 0.24 16.05 5.39
N ILE A 142 -0.09 15.07 4.56
CA ILE A 142 -1.41 14.89 3.96
C ILE A 142 -1.85 13.46 4.29
N GLU A 143 -3.07 13.31 4.79
CA GLU A 143 -3.72 12.03 5.03
C GLU A 143 -4.85 11.87 4.02
N LEU A 144 -4.90 10.69 3.36
CA LEU A 144 -5.95 10.32 2.41
C LEU A 144 -6.45 8.92 2.74
N HIS A 145 -7.75 8.76 2.73
CA HIS A 145 -8.44 7.53 3.02
C HIS A 145 -8.91 6.84 1.74
N LEU A 146 -8.50 5.59 1.56
CA LEU A 146 -9.00 4.73 0.48
C LEU A 146 -10.32 4.14 0.94
N THR A 147 -11.39 4.52 0.30
CA THR A 147 -12.76 4.26 0.72
C THR A 147 -13.56 3.59 -0.39
N GLY A 148 -14.66 2.93 -0.05
CA GLY A 148 -15.51 2.27 -1.02
C GLY A 148 -16.85 1.83 -0.44
N ASN A 149 -17.73 1.39 -1.33
CA ASN A 149 -18.99 0.75 -1.00
C ASN A 149 -19.18 -0.47 -1.91
N MET A 150 -19.13 -1.65 -1.32
CA MET A 150 -19.17 -2.93 -2.05
C MET A 150 -20.54 -3.21 -2.67
N GLU A 151 -21.64 -2.79 -2.03
CA GLU A 151 -22.99 -3.01 -2.57
C GLU A 151 -23.26 -2.14 -3.81
N ARG A 152 -22.76 -0.90 -3.78
CA ARG A 152 -22.90 0.06 -4.90
C ARG A 152 -21.80 -0.08 -5.92
N TYR A 153 -20.78 -0.84 -5.61
CA TYR A 153 -19.54 -0.97 -6.37
C TYR A 153 -18.95 0.39 -6.74
N THR A 154 -18.81 1.26 -5.74
CA THR A 154 -18.17 2.57 -5.88
C THR A 154 -16.87 2.57 -5.08
N TRP A 155 -15.84 3.18 -5.66
CA TRP A 155 -14.54 3.32 -5.04
C TRP A 155 -14.15 4.80 -5.01
N SER A 156 -13.48 5.21 -3.96
CA SER A 156 -13.24 6.64 -3.75
C SER A 156 -11.99 6.89 -2.91
N ILE A 157 -11.59 8.15 -2.83
CA ILE A 157 -10.60 8.64 -1.87
C ILE A 157 -11.29 9.71 -1.03
N ASP A 158 -11.18 9.63 0.30
CA ASP A 158 -11.88 10.50 1.27
C ASP A 158 -13.42 10.53 1.06
N GLY A 159 -14.00 9.40 0.65
CA GLY A 159 -15.43 9.29 0.38
C GLY A 159 -15.92 9.97 -0.90
N LEU A 160 -15.01 10.48 -1.75
CA LEU A 160 -15.33 11.16 -3.00
C LEU A 160 -14.74 10.44 -4.20
N GLU A 161 -15.61 10.03 -5.12
CA GLU A 161 -15.24 9.51 -6.43
C GLU A 161 -14.54 10.60 -7.27
N PHE A 162 -13.72 10.22 -8.23
CA PHE A 162 -12.93 11.16 -9.06
C PHE A 162 -13.74 12.34 -9.60
N GLY A 163 -14.89 12.10 -10.21
CA GLY A 163 -15.71 13.16 -10.79
C GLY A 163 -16.34 14.15 -9.79
N LYS A 164 -16.26 13.86 -8.49
CA LYS A 164 -16.80 14.68 -7.39
C LYS A 164 -15.70 15.29 -6.51
N SER A 165 -14.45 14.97 -6.79
CA SER A 165 -13.31 15.36 -5.97
C SER A 165 -12.53 16.53 -6.55
N THR A 166 -11.77 17.22 -5.70
CA THR A 166 -10.81 18.24 -6.10
C THR A 166 -9.40 17.66 -6.18
N PRO A 167 -8.51 18.23 -7.00
CA PRO A 167 -7.11 17.82 -7.04
C PRO A 167 -6.41 17.97 -5.69
N VAL A 168 -5.42 17.12 -5.46
CA VAL A 168 -4.47 17.27 -4.36
C VAL A 168 -3.33 18.18 -4.83
N HIS A 169 -3.05 19.25 -4.10
CA HIS A 169 -2.03 20.23 -4.50
C HIS A 169 -0.72 20.03 -3.75
N PHE A 170 0.37 19.89 -4.51
CA PHE A 170 1.75 19.90 -4.05
C PHE A 170 2.42 21.17 -4.54
N ARG A 171 3.26 21.77 -3.70
CA ARG A 171 4.11 22.89 -4.12
C ARG A 171 5.35 22.37 -4.81
N HIS A 172 5.76 22.98 -5.91
CA HIS A 172 6.98 22.56 -6.60
C HIS A 172 8.18 22.54 -5.65
N ASN A 173 8.96 21.47 -5.72
CA ASN A 173 10.10 21.18 -4.85
C ASN A 173 9.79 21.02 -3.35
N GLU A 174 8.54 20.97 -2.92
CA GLU A 174 8.28 20.60 -1.54
C GLU A 174 8.61 19.12 -1.29
N ARG A 175 8.99 18.85 -0.05
CA ARG A 175 9.10 17.50 0.50
C ARG A 175 7.95 17.31 1.47
N LEU A 176 7.03 16.41 1.17
CA LEU A 176 5.84 16.18 2.00
C LEU A 176 5.72 14.71 2.37
N ARG A 177 5.04 14.46 3.48
CA ARG A 177 4.60 13.12 3.88
C ARG A 177 3.17 12.91 3.43
N VAL A 178 2.95 11.78 2.81
CA VAL A 178 1.61 11.30 2.48
C VAL A 178 1.33 10.07 3.35
N ILE A 179 0.14 10.03 3.90
CA ILE A 179 -0.40 8.91 4.64
C ILE A 179 -1.56 8.35 3.83
N LEU A 180 -1.51 7.06 3.54
CA LEU A 180 -2.63 6.31 2.98
C LEU A 180 -3.22 5.40 4.05
N HIS A 181 -4.51 5.52 4.25
CA HIS A 181 -5.30 4.73 5.17
C HIS A 181 -6.33 3.92 4.38
N ASN A 182 -6.31 2.60 4.48
CA ASN A 182 -7.25 1.77 3.76
C ASN A 182 -8.44 1.39 4.64
N ASP A 183 -9.56 2.02 4.36
CA ASP A 183 -10.86 1.80 5.00
C ASP A 183 -11.73 0.78 4.24
N THR A 184 -11.13 -0.13 3.49
CA THR A 184 -11.86 -1.12 2.70
C THR A 184 -11.38 -2.54 2.97
N MET A 185 -12.15 -3.51 2.52
CA MET A 185 -11.82 -4.94 2.61
C MET A 185 -10.88 -5.43 1.50
N MET A 186 -10.39 -4.55 0.63
CA MET A 186 -9.54 -4.95 -0.49
C MET A 186 -8.18 -4.25 -0.43
N THR A 187 -7.15 -4.92 -0.93
CA THR A 187 -5.84 -4.31 -1.13
C THR A 187 -5.90 -3.34 -2.32
N HIS A 188 -5.32 -2.16 -2.16
CA HIS A 188 -5.24 -1.15 -3.21
C HIS A 188 -3.79 -0.86 -3.58
N PRO A 189 -3.32 -1.27 -4.78
CA PRO A 189 -2.04 -0.83 -5.31
C PRO A 189 -2.17 0.61 -5.83
N MET A 190 -1.71 1.56 -5.03
CA MET A 190 -1.81 2.99 -5.33
C MET A 190 -0.59 3.46 -6.12
N HIS A 191 -0.84 3.94 -7.33
CA HIS A 191 0.18 4.40 -8.28
C HIS A 191 0.07 5.90 -8.52
N MET A 192 1.16 6.60 -8.26
CA MET A 192 1.30 8.04 -8.53
C MET A 192 2.20 8.25 -9.74
N HIS A 193 1.67 8.89 -10.78
CA HIS A 193 2.45 9.26 -11.94
C HIS A 193 3.39 10.43 -11.63
N GLY A 194 4.49 10.51 -12.37
CA GLY A 194 5.44 11.62 -12.36
C GLY A 194 6.29 11.78 -11.10
N LEU A 195 5.94 11.11 -10.00
CA LEU A 195 6.60 11.26 -8.70
C LEU A 195 6.93 9.88 -8.10
N TRP A 196 7.93 9.87 -7.20
CA TRP A 196 8.31 8.67 -6.47
C TRP A 196 7.83 8.71 -5.02
N SER A 197 7.43 7.54 -4.53
CA SER A 197 7.04 7.33 -3.13
C SER A 197 8.19 6.67 -2.38
N GLU A 198 8.70 7.31 -1.35
CA GLU A 198 9.68 6.76 -0.43
C GLU A 198 8.99 6.29 0.84
N LEU A 199 8.65 4.99 0.87
CA LEU A 199 7.94 4.36 1.98
C LEU A 199 8.73 4.51 3.29
N GLU A 200 8.02 4.83 4.36
CA GLU A 200 8.57 4.93 5.70
C GLU A 200 8.17 3.72 6.56
N THR A 201 9.06 3.32 7.46
CA THR A 201 8.72 2.44 8.58
C THR A 201 7.75 3.15 9.54
N PRO A 202 7.04 2.45 10.42
CA PRO A 202 6.14 3.09 11.40
C PRO A 202 6.81 4.15 12.28
N ASP A 203 8.13 4.03 12.52
CA ASP A 203 8.93 5.02 13.26
C ASP A 203 9.52 6.13 12.36
N GLY A 204 9.10 6.22 11.11
CA GLY A 204 9.45 7.32 10.19
C GLY A 204 10.80 7.22 9.52
N ARG A 205 11.45 6.05 9.54
CA ARG A 205 12.69 5.83 8.79
C ARG A 205 12.38 5.41 7.34
N PHE A 206 13.24 5.79 6.42
CA PHE A 206 13.15 5.33 5.04
C PHE A 206 13.25 3.81 4.94
N GLN A 207 12.32 3.18 4.23
CA GLN A 207 12.30 1.75 3.96
C GLN A 207 12.67 1.44 2.51
N VAL A 208 11.87 1.88 1.56
CA VAL A 208 12.07 1.56 0.15
C VAL A 208 11.41 2.60 -0.75
N ARG A 209 11.97 2.84 -1.92
CA ARG A 209 11.38 3.71 -2.96
C ARG A 209 10.60 2.88 -3.97
N LYS A 210 9.36 3.28 -4.22
CA LYS A 210 8.46 2.62 -5.17
C LYS A 210 7.60 3.65 -5.91
N HIS A 211 7.11 3.32 -7.09
CA HIS A 211 6.13 4.12 -7.82
C HIS A 211 4.69 3.61 -7.61
N THR A 212 4.53 2.41 -7.06
CA THR A 212 3.25 1.83 -6.66
C THR A 212 3.38 1.25 -5.26
N LEU A 213 2.45 1.59 -4.39
CA LEU A 213 2.39 1.09 -3.02
C LEU A 213 1.09 0.32 -2.80
N ASN A 214 1.20 -0.95 -2.42
CA ASN A 214 0.06 -1.74 -1.99
C ASN A 214 -0.33 -1.35 -0.56
N VAL A 215 -1.59 -1.02 -0.36
CA VAL A 215 -2.15 -0.77 0.96
C VAL A 215 -3.15 -1.87 1.27
N GLN A 216 -2.84 -2.73 2.23
CA GLN A 216 -3.69 -3.85 2.61
C GLN A 216 -4.96 -3.39 3.34
N PRO A 217 -6.02 -4.21 3.44
CA PRO A 217 -7.19 -3.89 4.27
C PRO A 217 -6.79 -3.49 5.68
N ALA A 218 -7.43 -2.44 6.21
CA ALA A 218 -7.17 -1.89 7.53
C ALA A 218 -5.69 -1.54 7.81
N GLN A 219 -4.93 -1.24 6.77
CA GLN A 219 -3.53 -0.82 6.89
C GLN A 219 -3.41 0.70 6.70
N ARG A 220 -2.48 1.28 7.45
CA ARG A 220 -2.07 2.67 7.34
C ARG A 220 -0.57 2.73 7.08
N ILE A 221 -0.17 3.30 5.97
CA ILE A 221 1.24 3.49 5.60
C ILE A 221 1.54 4.96 5.40
N SER A 222 2.80 5.35 5.59
CA SER A 222 3.30 6.68 5.25
C SER A 222 4.48 6.60 4.29
N PHE A 223 4.61 7.60 3.45
CA PHE A 223 5.74 7.75 2.55
C PHE A 223 6.04 9.22 2.28
N LEU A 224 7.28 9.50 1.94
CA LEU A 224 7.73 10.82 1.56
C LEU A 224 7.69 10.98 0.04
N VAL A 225 7.30 12.16 -0.42
CA VAL A 225 7.32 12.56 -1.82
C VAL A 225 8.10 13.85 -1.95
N THR A 226 9.01 13.92 -2.93
CA THR A 226 9.56 15.19 -3.41
C THR A 226 8.81 15.58 -4.66
N ALA A 227 8.13 16.72 -4.64
CA ALA A 227 7.31 17.20 -5.73
C ALA A 227 8.17 17.93 -6.78
N ASP A 228 9.09 17.21 -7.43
CA ASP A 228 10.10 17.76 -8.33
C ASP A 228 9.69 17.85 -9.80
N ALA A 229 8.51 17.34 -10.15
CA ALA A 229 7.96 17.36 -11.50
C ALA A 229 6.70 18.23 -11.57
N LEU A 230 6.81 19.41 -12.19
CA LEU A 230 5.68 20.30 -12.48
C LEU A 230 4.63 19.61 -13.35
N GLY A 231 3.36 19.89 -13.11
CA GLY A 231 2.27 19.40 -13.95
C GLY A 231 1.08 18.83 -13.21
N ARG A 232 0.26 18.09 -13.95
CA ARG A 232 -0.95 17.42 -13.47
C ARG A 232 -0.75 15.93 -13.65
N TRP A 233 -0.81 15.18 -12.55
CA TRP A 233 -0.43 13.79 -12.50
C TRP A 233 -1.61 12.93 -12.04
N ALA A 234 -1.78 11.77 -12.66
CA ALA A 234 -2.73 10.78 -12.21
C ALA A 234 -2.22 10.10 -10.93
N TRP A 235 -3.09 9.92 -9.96
CA TRP A 235 -2.86 9.10 -8.78
C TRP A 235 -4.07 8.20 -8.57
N HIS A 236 -3.89 6.91 -8.72
CA HIS A 236 -5.02 5.98 -8.78
C HIS A 236 -4.69 4.59 -8.26
N CYS A 237 -5.73 3.85 -7.92
CA CYS A 237 -5.63 2.41 -7.70
C CYS A 237 -5.32 1.71 -9.02
N HIS A 238 -4.35 0.81 -9.05
CA HIS A 238 -3.98 0.07 -10.26
C HIS A 238 -4.80 -1.22 -10.47
N LEU A 239 -5.77 -1.52 -9.61
CA LEU A 239 -6.88 -2.40 -9.94
C LEU A 239 -7.85 -1.59 -10.80
N MET A 240 -7.90 -1.90 -12.11
CA MET A 240 -8.55 -1.05 -13.11
C MET A 240 -10.03 -0.81 -12.82
N TYR A 241 -10.76 -1.81 -12.35
CA TYR A 241 -12.17 -1.65 -11.96
C TYR A 241 -12.37 -0.70 -10.77
N HIS A 242 -11.42 -0.64 -9.83
CA HIS A 242 -11.46 0.32 -8.74
C HIS A 242 -11.19 1.75 -9.25
N MET A 243 -10.24 1.89 -10.16
CA MET A 243 -9.93 3.16 -10.80
C MET A 243 -11.16 3.69 -11.57
N ASP A 244 -11.74 2.85 -12.45
CA ASP A 244 -12.89 3.21 -13.27
C ASP A 244 -14.13 3.55 -12.43
N ALA A 245 -14.30 2.86 -11.28
CA ALA A 245 -15.38 3.11 -10.34
C ALA A 245 -15.11 4.28 -9.37
N GLY A 246 -14.00 5.04 -9.55
CA GLY A 246 -13.77 6.32 -8.90
C GLY A 246 -12.55 6.47 -8.00
N MET A 247 -11.75 5.40 -7.76
CA MET A 247 -10.53 5.51 -6.93
C MET A 247 -9.38 6.13 -7.71
N PHE A 248 -9.53 7.41 -7.97
CA PHE A 248 -8.60 8.25 -8.72
C PHE A 248 -8.55 9.65 -8.12
N ARG A 249 -7.40 10.27 -8.11
CA ARG A 249 -7.17 11.69 -7.81
C ARG A 249 -6.24 12.28 -8.83
N GLU A 250 -6.41 13.54 -9.08
CA GLU A 250 -5.41 14.35 -9.75
C GLU A 250 -4.48 14.96 -8.71
N VAL A 251 -3.19 14.91 -8.96
CA VAL A 251 -2.15 15.64 -8.21
C VAL A 251 -1.67 16.79 -9.07
N VAL A 252 -1.73 17.99 -8.55
CA VAL A 252 -1.23 19.20 -9.21
C VAL A 252 0.04 19.65 -8.51
N VAL A 253 1.15 19.68 -9.23
CA VAL A 253 2.42 20.24 -8.77
C VAL A 253 2.61 21.60 -9.42
N ALA A 254 2.59 22.68 -8.62
CA ALA A 254 2.71 24.07 -9.07
C ALA A 254 3.53 24.93 -8.09
#